data_234594983e116e6eed06f8b3f685f4ef
#
_entry.id   234594983e116e6eed06f8b3f685f4ef
#
_cell.length_a   1.000
_cell.length_b   1.000
_cell.length_c   1.000
_cell.angle_alpha   90.00
_cell.angle_beta   90.00
_cell.angle_gamma   90.00
#
_symmetry.space_group_name_H-M   'P 1'
#
loop_
_entity.id
_entity.type
_entity.pdbx_description
1 polymer ?
#
loop_
_entity_poly.entity_id
_entity_poly.type
_entity_poly.pdbx_seq_one_letter_code
_entity_poly.pdbx_strand_id
1 'polypeptide(L)'
;MSLLIGDNVVASIHYTLTDNSGEVLDSSEGAEPMAYLHGAGNIIPGLENALTGKAAGATMQVNIAPEDAYGEVQPELVQVVPREAFQGVDQIEPGMAFEAQDPQGQARRIIVKSVAEDQITIDANHPLAGVELNFDVQVVDVRAASEEEIAHGHVH
;
A
#
# COMPACT_ATOMS: atom_id res chain seq x y z
N MET A 1 -19.74 -1.87 26.95
CA MET A 1 -18.82 -0.83 26.48
C MET A 1 -18.11 -1.30 25.22
N SER A 2 -18.14 -0.48 24.20
CA SER A 2 -17.40 -0.79 22.96
C SER A 2 -15.94 -0.42 23.14
N LEU A 3 -15.07 -1.32 22.74
CA LEU A 3 -13.63 -1.03 22.67
C LEU A 3 -13.37 -0.09 21.51
N LEU A 4 -12.59 0.96 21.75
CA LEU A 4 -12.21 1.90 20.71
C LEU A 4 -10.86 1.53 20.10
N ILE A 5 -10.68 1.87 18.82
CA ILE A 5 -9.43 1.61 18.14
C ILE A 5 -8.34 2.49 18.75
N GLY A 6 -7.27 1.89 19.17
CA GLY A 6 -6.11 2.55 19.74
C GLY A 6 -4.92 1.60 19.71
N ASP A 7 -3.83 1.99 20.37
CA ASP A 7 -2.62 1.17 20.39
C ASP A 7 -2.91 -0.20 21.02
N ASN A 8 -2.31 -1.24 20.43
CA ASN A 8 -2.42 -2.62 20.90
C ASN A 8 -3.84 -3.18 20.80
N VAL A 9 -4.59 -2.74 19.80
CA VAL A 9 -5.94 -3.21 19.50
C VAL A 9 -5.95 -3.77 18.09
N VAL A 10 -6.65 -4.89 17.90
CA VAL A 10 -6.87 -5.46 16.57
C VAL A 10 -8.23 -4.99 16.06
N ALA A 11 -8.22 -4.35 14.91
CA ALA A 11 -9.44 -3.91 14.24
C ALA A 11 -9.62 -4.71 12.95
N SER A 12 -10.86 -5.13 12.70
CA SER A 12 -11.25 -5.74 11.43
C SER A 12 -12.08 -4.73 10.65
N ILE A 13 -11.68 -4.45 9.43
CA ILE A 13 -12.33 -3.42 8.61
C ILE A 13 -12.64 -3.94 7.22
N HIS A 14 -13.73 -3.46 6.65
CA HIS A 14 -13.98 -3.51 5.22
C HIS A 14 -13.61 -2.15 4.63
N TYR A 15 -12.99 -2.17 3.48
CA TYR A 15 -12.58 -0.93 2.83
C TYR A 15 -12.75 -1.00 1.33
N THR A 16 -12.94 0.17 0.72
CA THR A 16 -12.86 0.35 -0.72
C THR A 16 -11.91 1.51 -0.97
N LEU A 17 -10.90 1.27 -1.76
CA LEU A 17 -9.88 2.26 -2.10
C LEU A 17 -10.10 2.74 -3.53
N THR A 18 -10.29 4.04 -3.69
CA THR A 18 -10.46 4.67 -5.01
C THR A 18 -9.45 5.79 -5.20
N ASP A 19 -9.17 6.10 -6.46
CA ASP A 19 -8.38 7.28 -6.79
C ASP A 19 -9.30 8.49 -7.02
N ASN A 20 -8.72 9.64 -7.39
CA ASN A 20 -9.49 10.86 -7.60
C ASN A 20 -10.39 10.81 -8.84
N SER A 21 -10.20 9.82 -9.71
CA SER A 21 -11.09 9.63 -10.86
C SER A 21 -12.31 8.76 -10.54
N GLY A 22 -12.32 8.16 -9.34
CA GLY A 22 -13.38 7.26 -8.91
C GLY A 22 -13.12 5.80 -9.27
N GLU A 23 -11.96 5.48 -9.82
CA GLU A 23 -11.61 4.11 -10.15
C GLU A 23 -11.28 3.35 -8.87
N VAL A 24 -11.86 2.14 -8.72
CA VAL A 24 -11.56 1.29 -7.58
C VAL A 24 -10.20 0.65 -7.78
N LEU A 25 -9.29 0.93 -6.84
CA LEU A 25 -7.92 0.40 -6.87
C LEU A 25 -7.81 -0.88 -6.07
N ASP A 26 -8.59 -1.00 -4.99
CA ASP A 26 -8.62 -2.18 -4.14
C ASP A 26 -9.90 -2.16 -3.33
N SER A 27 -10.34 -3.34 -2.87
CA SER A 27 -11.55 -3.45 -2.07
C SER A 27 -11.56 -4.77 -1.33
N SER A 28 -12.11 -4.76 -0.13
CA SER A 28 -12.38 -6.00 0.63
C SER A 28 -13.81 -6.51 0.44
N GLU A 29 -14.64 -5.84 -0.37
CA GLU A 29 -16.00 -6.30 -0.63
C GLU A 29 -16.01 -7.68 -1.28
N GLY A 30 -16.87 -8.56 -0.79
CA GLY A 30 -16.93 -9.93 -1.26
C GLY A 30 -15.87 -10.84 -0.66
N ALA A 31 -15.00 -10.31 0.20
CA ALA A 31 -13.95 -11.04 0.89
C ALA A 31 -14.12 -10.87 2.40
N GLU A 32 -13.25 -11.50 3.17
CA GLU A 32 -13.25 -11.33 4.62
C GLU A 32 -12.70 -9.96 5.00
N PRO A 33 -13.15 -9.38 6.14
CA PRO A 33 -12.59 -8.13 6.62
C PRO A 33 -11.08 -8.25 6.84
N MET A 34 -10.37 -7.16 6.56
CA MET A 34 -8.95 -7.10 6.84
C MET A 34 -8.73 -6.81 8.33
N ALA A 35 -8.01 -7.68 9.01
CA ALA A 35 -7.63 -7.46 10.41
C ALA A 35 -6.20 -6.91 10.46
N TYR A 36 -5.97 -5.93 11.33
CA TYR A 36 -4.65 -5.35 11.52
C TYR A 36 -4.42 -4.98 12.99
N LEU A 37 -3.16 -4.92 13.38
CA LEU A 37 -2.78 -4.46 14.71
C LEU A 37 -2.54 -2.95 14.67
N HIS A 38 -3.36 -2.20 15.40
CA HIS A 38 -3.28 -0.75 15.42
C HIS A 38 -2.06 -0.28 16.23
N GLY A 39 -1.36 0.72 15.71
CA GLY A 39 -0.17 1.27 16.36
C GLY A 39 1.13 0.59 15.97
N ALA A 40 1.08 -0.50 15.19
CA ALA A 40 2.26 -1.25 14.78
C ALA A 40 2.72 -0.96 13.35
N GLY A 41 2.06 -0.03 12.65
CA GLY A 41 2.42 0.30 11.27
C GLY A 41 1.99 -0.74 10.24
N ASN A 42 0.96 -1.52 10.53
CA ASN A 42 0.45 -2.53 9.61
C ASN A 42 -0.28 -1.94 8.40
N ILE A 43 -0.79 -0.73 8.53
CA ILE A 43 -1.49 -0.01 7.46
C ILE A 43 -0.87 1.37 7.29
N ILE A 44 -1.26 2.08 6.24
CA ILE A 44 -0.69 3.41 5.98
C ILE A 44 -1.03 4.38 7.12
N PRO A 45 -0.10 5.29 7.46
CA PRO A 45 -0.27 6.16 8.64
C PRO A 45 -1.53 7.02 8.60
N GLY A 46 -1.90 7.54 7.43
CA GLY A 46 -3.09 8.37 7.30
C GLY A 46 -4.37 7.62 7.66
N LEU A 47 -4.47 6.35 7.24
CA LEU A 47 -5.62 5.52 7.56
C LEU A 47 -5.63 5.13 9.03
N GLU A 48 -4.48 4.77 9.56
CA GLU A 48 -4.33 4.42 10.98
C GLU A 48 -4.77 5.56 11.88
N ASN A 49 -4.32 6.78 11.59
CA ASN A 49 -4.71 7.95 12.35
C ASN A 49 -6.20 8.24 12.25
N ALA A 50 -6.80 8.04 11.09
CA ALA A 50 -8.23 8.28 10.90
C ALA A 50 -9.09 7.27 11.67
N LEU A 51 -8.60 6.04 11.83
CA LEU A 51 -9.34 5.00 12.54
C LEU A 51 -9.23 5.11 14.06
N THR A 52 -8.22 5.81 14.57
CA THR A 52 -8.02 5.97 16.01
C THR A 52 -9.27 6.55 16.66
N GLY A 53 -9.77 5.90 17.73
CA GLY A 53 -10.94 6.35 18.47
C GLY A 53 -12.27 5.89 17.89
N LYS A 54 -12.27 5.08 16.84
CA LYS A 54 -13.51 4.56 16.26
C LYS A 54 -13.90 3.24 16.91
N ALA A 55 -15.17 2.91 16.85
CA ALA A 55 -15.72 1.69 17.42
C ALA A 55 -16.29 0.80 16.32
N ALA A 56 -16.55 -0.48 16.67
CA ALA A 56 -17.21 -1.42 15.75
C ALA A 56 -18.56 -0.81 15.28
N GLY A 57 -18.82 -0.95 13.98
CA GLY A 57 -20.01 -0.38 13.35
C GLY A 57 -19.81 1.02 12.78
N ALA A 58 -18.67 1.67 13.05
CA ALA A 58 -18.39 2.99 12.50
C ALA A 58 -18.12 2.91 10.99
N THR A 59 -18.59 3.90 10.26
CA THR A 59 -18.28 4.05 8.84
C THR A 59 -17.68 5.43 8.63
N MET A 60 -16.77 5.53 7.66
CA MET A 60 -16.14 6.81 7.37
C MET A 60 -15.57 6.84 5.97
N GLN A 61 -15.40 8.04 5.45
CA GLN A 61 -14.65 8.28 4.23
C GLN A 61 -13.41 9.10 4.59
N VAL A 62 -12.27 8.64 4.11
CA VAL A 62 -10.99 9.26 4.43
C VAL A 62 -10.27 9.57 3.13
N ASN A 63 -9.84 10.82 2.99
CA ASN A 63 -8.99 11.24 1.89
C ASN A 63 -7.56 11.35 2.43
N ILE A 64 -6.64 10.64 1.81
CA ILE A 64 -5.26 10.54 2.29
C ILE A 64 -4.32 11.05 1.20
N ALA A 65 -3.52 12.05 1.57
CA ALA A 65 -2.51 12.60 0.67
C ALA A 65 -1.40 11.57 0.42
N PRO A 66 -0.70 11.65 -0.72
CA PRO A 66 0.37 10.68 -1.02
C PRO A 66 1.43 10.55 0.07
N GLU A 67 1.81 11.64 0.70
CA GLU A 67 2.83 11.64 1.76
C GLU A 67 2.41 10.81 2.99
N ASP A 68 1.11 10.66 3.22
CA ASP A 68 0.57 9.88 4.33
C ASP A 68 0.09 8.50 3.88
N ALA A 69 0.25 8.16 2.61
CA ALA A 69 -0.14 6.89 2.01
C ALA A 69 1.09 6.13 1.52
N TYR A 70 1.24 5.98 0.22
CA TYR A 70 2.36 5.23 -0.36
C TYR A 70 3.55 6.12 -0.72
N GLY A 71 3.52 7.38 -0.29
CA GLY A 71 4.59 8.32 -0.54
C GLY A 71 4.47 9.04 -1.87
N GLU A 72 5.23 10.10 -2.00
CA GLU A 72 5.29 10.85 -3.25
C GLU A 72 6.18 10.14 -4.26
N VAL A 73 5.98 10.41 -5.54
CA VAL A 73 6.85 9.90 -6.58
C VAL A 73 8.25 10.47 -6.38
N GLN A 74 9.24 9.59 -6.32
CA GLN A 74 10.65 9.99 -6.18
C GLN A 74 11.31 9.92 -7.55
N PRO A 75 11.73 11.06 -8.13
CA PRO A 75 12.38 11.06 -9.44
C PRO A 75 13.66 10.22 -9.49
N GLU A 76 14.34 10.10 -8.37
CA GLU A 76 15.56 9.29 -8.27
C GLU A 76 15.33 7.80 -8.44
N LEU A 77 14.09 7.33 -8.27
CA LEU A 77 13.72 5.94 -8.54
C LEU A 77 13.36 5.70 -9.99
N VAL A 78 13.26 6.75 -10.79
CA VAL A 78 13.11 6.64 -12.23
C VAL A 78 14.50 6.70 -12.85
N GLN A 79 14.90 5.62 -13.52
CA GLN A 79 16.24 5.50 -14.05
C GLN A 79 16.21 5.03 -15.50
N VAL A 80 17.21 5.43 -16.25
CA VAL A 80 17.44 4.94 -17.60
C VAL A 80 18.54 3.88 -17.53
N VAL A 81 18.23 2.68 -17.97
CA VAL A 81 19.18 1.56 -17.96
C VAL A 81 19.40 1.08 -19.39
N PRO A 82 20.58 0.50 -19.70
CA PRO A 82 20.80 -0.06 -21.03
C PRO A 82 19.93 -1.29 -21.23
N ARG A 83 19.53 -1.52 -22.47
CA ARG A 83 18.71 -2.68 -22.81
C ARG A 83 19.40 -3.99 -22.43
N GLU A 84 20.71 -4.00 -22.42
CA GLU A 84 21.50 -5.15 -22.03
C GLU A 84 21.25 -5.61 -20.59
N ALA A 85 20.77 -4.73 -19.73
CA ALA A 85 20.42 -5.06 -18.34
C ALA A 85 19.24 -6.04 -18.25
N PHE A 86 18.46 -6.17 -19.33
CA PHE A 86 17.32 -7.08 -19.41
C PHE A 86 17.68 -8.34 -20.21
N GLN A 87 18.80 -8.97 -19.89
CA GLN A 87 19.23 -10.17 -20.57
C GLN A 87 18.18 -11.28 -20.43
N GLY A 88 17.96 -12.01 -21.53
CA GLY A 88 16.99 -13.08 -21.55
C GLY A 88 15.56 -12.65 -21.85
N VAL A 89 15.33 -11.36 -22.03
CA VAL A 89 14.02 -10.82 -22.38
C VAL A 89 14.06 -10.34 -23.82
N ASP A 90 13.34 -11.01 -24.70
CA ASP A 90 13.35 -10.70 -26.14
C ASP A 90 12.50 -9.50 -26.49
N GLN A 91 11.43 -9.28 -25.73
CA GLN A 91 10.54 -8.14 -25.93
C GLN A 91 10.34 -7.40 -24.63
N ILE A 92 10.58 -6.10 -24.67
CA ILE A 92 10.35 -5.20 -23.54
C ILE A 92 9.39 -4.14 -24.03
N GLU A 93 8.26 -4.01 -23.34
CA GLU A 93 7.23 -3.03 -23.70
C GLU A 93 6.89 -2.13 -22.51
N PRO A 94 6.47 -0.88 -22.78
CA PRO A 94 6.01 -0.01 -21.70
C PRO A 94 4.85 -0.64 -20.94
N GLY A 95 4.90 -0.53 -19.60
CA GLY A 95 3.90 -1.12 -18.72
C GLY A 95 4.26 -2.50 -18.18
N MET A 96 5.29 -3.15 -18.70
CA MET A 96 5.74 -4.44 -18.19
C MET A 96 6.42 -4.26 -16.83
N ALA A 97 6.20 -5.22 -15.93
CA ALA A 97 6.83 -5.23 -14.62
C ALA A 97 7.93 -6.28 -14.57
N PHE A 98 9.04 -5.92 -13.93
CA PHE A 98 10.19 -6.81 -13.73
C PHE A 98 10.66 -6.72 -12.29
N GLU A 99 11.41 -7.72 -11.85
CA GLU A 99 12.12 -7.64 -10.58
C GLU A 99 13.58 -7.34 -10.86
N ALA A 100 14.12 -6.35 -10.14
CA ALA A 100 15.52 -5.99 -10.23
C ALA A 100 16.11 -5.95 -8.83
N GLN A 101 17.39 -6.26 -8.72
CA GLN A 101 18.11 -6.13 -7.45
C GLN A 101 18.72 -4.74 -7.35
N ASP A 102 18.53 -4.10 -6.20
CA ASP A 102 19.19 -2.83 -5.93
C ASP A 102 20.64 -3.08 -5.49
N PRO A 103 21.46 -2.01 -5.35
CA PRO A 103 22.85 -2.18 -4.93
C PRO A 103 23.02 -2.82 -3.56
N GLN A 104 21.95 -2.86 -2.76
CA GLN A 104 21.98 -3.50 -1.44
C GLN A 104 21.55 -4.96 -1.49
N GLY A 105 21.24 -5.48 -2.67
CA GLY A 105 20.87 -6.87 -2.87
C GLY A 105 19.40 -7.18 -2.65
N GLN A 106 18.58 -6.18 -2.41
CA GLN A 106 17.14 -6.37 -2.22
C GLN A 106 16.40 -6.36 -3.57
N ALA A 107 15.48 -7.30 -3.73
CA ALA A 107 14.65 -7.32 -4.91
C ALA A 107 13.62 -6.18 -4.87
N ARG A 108 13.51 -5.45 -5.98
CA ARG A 108 12.53 -4.39 -6.14
C ARG A 108 11.74 -4.61 -7.40
N ARG A 109 10.44 -4.38 -7.32
CA ARG A 109 9.60 -4.38 -8.50
C ARG A 109 9.78 -3.07 -9.25
N ILE A 110 10.06 -3.17 -10.53
CA ILE A 110 10.18 -2.02 -11.41
C ILE A 110 9.17 -2.14 -12.54
N ILE A 111 8.76 -0.99 -13.06
CA ILE A 111 7.83 -0.92 -14.18
C ILE A 111 8.52 -0.16 -15.31
N VAL A 112 8.43 -0.70 -16.51
CA VAL A 112 8.98 -0.07 -17.70
C VAL A 112 8.07 1.10 -18.09
N LYS A 113 8.62 2.30 -18.12
CA LYS A 113 7.89 3.51 -18.52
C LYS A 113 7.99 3.76 -20.03
N SER A 114 9.19 3.60 -20.57
CA SER A 114 9.40 3.80 -22.00
C SER A 114 10.54 2.93 -22.49
N VAL A 115 10.51 2.62 -23.78
CA VAL A 115 11.52 1.78 -24.42
C VAL A 115 12.08 2.53 -25.62
N ALA A 116 13.40 2.74 -25.62
CA ALA A 116 14.13 3.25 -26.75
C ALA A 116 14.96 2.13 -27.36
N GLU A 117 15.65 2.38 -28.46
CA GLU A 117 16.42 1.32 -29.13
C GLU A 117 17.50 0.71 -28.24
N ASP A 118 18.22 1.55 -27.49
CA ASP A 118 19.34 1.12 -26.67
C ASP A 118 19.11 1.33 -25.17
N GLN A 119 18.04 2.01 -24.79
CA GLN A 119 17.82 2.42 -23.40
C GLN A 119 16.38 2.17 -23.00
N ILE A 120 16.21 1.81 -21.74
CA ILE A 120 14.90 1.54 -21.16
C ILE A 120 14.75 2.39 -19.91
N THR A 121 13.66 3.17 -19.85
CA THR A 121 13.34 3.95 -18.66
C THR A 121 12.48 3.11 -17.74
N ILE A 122 12.95 2.93 -16.51
CA ILE A 122 12.26 2.14 -15.48
C ILE A 122 11.88 3.04 -14.31
N ASP A 123 10.84 2.62 -13.61
CA ASP A 123 10.33 3.31 -12.43
C ASP A 123 10.19 2.30 -11.29
N ALA A 124 10.95 2.52 -10.21
CA ALA A 124 10.91 1.67 -9.02
C ALA A 124 9.97 2.21 -7.94
N ASN A 125 9.24 3.29 -8.21
CA ASN A 125 8.24 3.80 -7.28
C ASN A 125 7.10 2.81 -7.11
N HIS A 126 6.45 2.87 -5.94
CA HIS A 126 5.23 2.09 -5.73
C HIS A 126 4.17 2.51 -6.76
N PRO A 127 3.37 1.56 -7.29
CA PRO A 127 2.36 1.91 -8.29
C PRO A 127 1.37 2.98 -7.85
N LEU A 128 1.14 3.11 -6.54
CA LEU A 128 0.27 4.13 -5.98
C LEU A 128 1.01 5.35 -5.43
N ALA A 129 2.33 5.44 -5.64
CA ALA A 129 3.09 6.61 -5.21
C ALA A 129 2.62 7.84 -5.98
N GLY A 130 2.48 8.96 -5.29
CA GLY A 130 2.00 10.20 -5.86
C GLY A 130 0.49 10.24 -6.11
N VAL A 131 -0.23 9.19 -5.70
CA VAL A 131 -1.69 9.09 -5.89
C VAL A 131 -2.38 9.43 -4.58
N GLU A 132 -3.29 10.39 -4.64
CA GLU A 132 -4.17 10.68 -3.52
C GLU A 132 -5.22 9.58 -3.42
N LEU A 133 -5.43 9.06 -2.22
CA LEU A 133 -6.28 7.90 -2.00
C LEU A 133 -7.55 8.28 -1.26
N ASN A 134 -8.66 7.70 -1.71
CA ASN A 134 -9.95 7.85 -1.05
C ASN A 134 -10.37 6.49 -0.51
N PHE A 135 -10.47 6.39 0.82
CA PHE A 135 -10.90 5.18 1.49
C PHE A 135 -12.33 5.31 1.98
N ASP A 136 -13.14 4.33 1.66
CA ASP A 136 -14.46 4.16 2.26
C ASP A 136 -14.32 2.96 3.21
N VAL A 137 -14.44 3.20 4.52
CA VAL A 137 -14.07 2.22 5.54
C VAL A 137 -15.27 1.94 6.44
N GLN A 138 -15.47 0.65 6.73
CA GLN A 138 -16.44 0.20 7.73
C GLN A 138 -15.69 -0.62 8.77
N VAL A 139 -15.78 -0.21 10.04
CA VAL A 139 -15.20 -0.99 11.14
C VAL A 139 -16.17 -2.12 11.47
N VAL A 140 -15.71 -3.36 11.30
CA VAL A 140 -16.52 -4.55 11.52
C VAL A 140 -16.41 -5.01 12.97
N ASP A 141 -15.19 -5.07 13.50
CA ASP A 141 -14.93 -5.54 14.84
C ASP A 141 -13.68 -4.90 15.41
N VAL A 142 -13.64 -4.80 16.75
CA VAL A 142 -12.48 -4.27 17.47
C VAL A 142 -12.28 -5.14 18.70
N ARG A 143 -11.06 -5.67 18.86
CA ARG A 143 -10.71 -6.49 20.02
C ARG A 143 -9.34 -6.12 20.54
N ALA A 144 -9.08 -6.43 21.80
CA ALA A 144 -7.73 -6.27 22.35
C ALA A 144 -6.78 -7.26 21.69
N ALA A 145 -5.56 -6.82 21.40
CA ALA A 145 -4.53 -7.70 20.86
C ALA A 145 -4.03 -8.64 21.95
N SER A 146 -3.60 -9.84 21.56
CA SER A 146 -2.93 -10.75 22.46
C SER A 146 -1.48 -10.32 22.70
N GLU A 147 -0.87 -10.83 23.76
CA GLU A 147 0.53 -10.54 24.04
C GLU A 147 1.45 -10.96 22.89
N GLU A 148 1.12 -12.11 22.26
CA GLU A 148 1.90 -12.58 21.10
C GLU A 148 1.77 -11.65 19.92
N GLU A 149 0.57 -11.15 19.65
CA GLU A 149 0.35 -10.21 18.55
C GLU A 149 1.11 -8.91 18.78
N ILE A 150 1.12 -8.42 20.01
CA ILE A 150 1.86 -7.20 20.37
C ILE A 150 3.35 -7.42 20.22
N ALA A 151 3.84 -8.57 20.69
CA ALA A 151 5.27 -8.88 20.61
C ALA A 151 5.76 -9.04 19.17
N HIS A 152 4.92 -9.60 18.29
CA HIS A 152 5.27 -9.81 16.89
C HIS A 152 4.97 -8.61 16.01
N GLY A 153 4.12 -7.68 16.47
CA GLY A 153 3.74 -6.49 15.70
C GLY A 153 2.76 -6.77 14.57
N HIS A 154 2.07 -7.90 14.60
CA HIS A 154 1.06 -8.24 13.59
C HIS A 154 0.02 -9.18 14.14
N VAL A 155 -1.10 -9.29 13.43
CA VAL A 155 -2.23 -10.13 13.81
C VAL A 155 -1.89 -11.61 13.54
N HIS A 156 -2.34 -12.45 14.45
CA HIS A 156 -2.23 -13.90 14.32
C HIS A 156 -3.52 -14.55 13.91
#